data_908a887f0393ef648652fec3e46352f2
#
_entry.id   908a887f0393ef648652fec3e46352f2
#
_cell.length_a   1.000
_cell.length_b   1.000
_cell.length_c   1.000
_cell.angle_alpha   90.00
_cell.angle_beta   90.00
_cell.angle_gamma   90.00
#
_symmetry.space_group_name_H-M   'P 1'
#
loop_
_entity.id
_entity.type
_entity.pdbx_description
1 polymer ?
#
loop_
_entity_poly.entity_id
_entity_poly.type
_entity_poly.pdbx_seq_one_letter_code
_entity_poly.pdbx_strand_id
1 'polypeptide(L)'
;MRTRFVTFAPLAALFLAAGALLGCATTVVKPADAPPQARKWRDAPDWKSAGDETVEVLRGYLRTDTMNPPGNERRGADYLAAILKREGIPYEIVESAPGRGNVIAELKAEGGHGEEKPLCLLSHIDTVTADATHWKSGRAPLSGDLDEHGVIWGRGALDMKGMGALELMTMVLLKRLHVPLKRSVFLLAVADEENGGSGMQFVTEERWGDIGCSHVLNEGGMGVKDLFVKGQTAYAISVGEKGVLWLKMTAHGTPGHGSTPMPGRAPDRLLRAISRLRSRHEEATIHPALYDLAARVGDDAGGVSGFVLERPALLRTFALGKLLESDEARATLMNTVNVTGFEGRRTPNVVPSEVSAILDCRMLPGVRPVDLFVRLRDIVDDPDVTFEVLGLSNPTESPWQDPFFDALVRESVDGRPGVVAGPALSPGTTDSRFLREKGVRAYGLVPFAVTREELNGFHGNDERVSVENVRNGLKVVFRAVVAVAAK
;
A
#
# COMPACT_ATOMS: atom_id res chain seq x y z
N MET A 1 -12.07 71.60 -20.51
CA MET A 1 -12.68 70.35 -20.89
C MET A 1 -11.80 69.61 -21.88
N ARG A 2 -11.01 68.61 -21.44
CA ARG A 2 -10.28 67.70 -22.30
C ARG A 2 -10.56 66.28 -21.82
N THR A 3 -11.44 65.60 -22.55
CA THR A 3 -11.82 64.20 -22.39
C THR A 3 -10.65 63.30 -22.76
N ARG A 4 -10.11 62.54 -21.80
CA ARG A 4 -9.16 61.47 -22.06
C ARG A 4 -9.91 60.20 -22.39
N PHE A 5 -9.76 59.70 -23.61
CA PHE A 5 -10.12 58.36 -23.99
C PHE A 5 -9.15 57.35 -23.38
N VAL A 6 -9.63 56.45 -22.52
CA VAL A 6 -8.89 55.27 -22.03
C VAL A 6 -9.08 54.19 -23.06
N THR A 7 -8.01 53.86 -23.77
CA THR A 7 -7.97 52.73 -24.69
C THR A 7 -7.88 51.43 -23.91
N PHE A 8 -8.91 50.57 -24.05
CA PHE A 8 -8.92 49.21 -23.59
C PHE A 8 -8.11 48.33 -24.56
N ALA A 9 -6.84 48.03 -24.25
CA ALA A 9 -6.12 46.93 -24.78
C ALA A 9 -5.11 46.51 -23.71
N PRO A 10 -5.41 45.50 -22.95
CA PRO A 10 -4.73 44.21 -23.05
C PRO A 10 -5.54 43.01 -22.49
N LEU A 11 -6.76 42.73 -22.96
CA LEU A 11 -7.41 41.44 -22.62
C LEU A 11 -6.96 40.30 -23.54
N ALA A 12 -6.54 40.59 -24.77
CA ALA A 12 -6.11 39.58 -25.71
C ALA A 12 -4.74 38.95 -25.37
N ALA A 13 -3.85 39.70 -24.71
CA ALA A 13 -2.55 39.17 -24.29
C ALA A 13 -2.64 38.22 -23.07
N LEU A 14 -3.66 38.39 -22.21
CA LEU A 14 -3.93 37.47 -21.09
C LEU A 14 -4.45 36.10 -21.59
N PHE A 15 -5.22 36.06 -22.68
CA PHE A 15 -5.71 34.82 -23.25
C PHE A 15 -4.64 34.01 -24.01
N LEU A 16 -3.65 34.67 -24.60
CA LEU A 16 -2.53 33.97 -25.27
C LEU A 16 -1.49 33.43 -24.29
N ALA A 17 -1.27 34.08 -23.13
CA ALA A 17 -0.44 33.58 -22.06
C ALA A 17 -1.12 32.42 -21.30
N ALA A 18 -2.45 32.42 -21.17
CA ALA A 18 -3.23 31.31 -20.64
C ALA A 18 -3.18 30.08 -21.54
N GLY A 19 -3.11 30.23 -22.86
CA GLY A 19 -3.01 29.12 -23.81
C GLY A 19 -1.69 28.32 -23.71
N ALA A 20 -0.60 28.95 -23.32
CA ALA A 20 0.69 28.27 -23.09
C ALA A 20 0.79 27.55 -21.74
N LEU A 21 -0.03 27.96 -20.76
CA LEU A 21 -0.15 27.32 -19.43
C LEU A 21 -1.14 26.12 -19.42
N LEU A 22 -1.93 25.99 -20.48
CA LEU A 22 -2.97 24.97 -20.57
C LEU A 22 -2.43 23.56 -20.84
N GLY A 23 -1.16 23.27 -20.84
CA GLY A 23 -0.55 21.93 -21.01
C GLY A 23 -1.49 20.84 -21.58
N CYS A 24 -1.02 19.87 -22.29
CA CYS A 24 -1.86 18.76 -22.73
C CYS A 24 -2.53 18.08 -21.54
N ALA A 25 -3.80 17.74 -21.67
CA ALA A 25 -4.48 16.88 -20.69
C ALA A 25 -3.83 15.50 -20.67
N THR A 26 -3.75 14.88 -19.51
CA THR A 26 -3.37 13.48 -19.39
C THR A 26 -4.46 12.64 -20.07
N THR A 27 -4.06 11.84 -21.05
CA THR A 27 -5.00 10.94 -21.73
C THR A 27 -5.35 9.80 -20.80
N VAL A 28 -6.61 9.74 -20.34
CA VAL A 28 -7.13 8.59 -19.59
C VAL A 28 -7.29 7.42 -20.57
N VAL A 29 -6.49 6.40 -20.36
CA VAL A 29 -6.66 5.13 -21.10
C VAL A 29 -7.76 4.34 -20.39
N LYS A 30 -8.90 4.14 -21.07
CA LYS A 30 -9.95 3.27 -20.54
C LYS A 30 -9.45 1.82 -20.54
N PRO A 31 -9.72 1.07 -19.45
CA PRO A 31 -9.33 -0.33 -19.41
C PRO A 31 -9.99 -1.11 -20.54
N ALA A 32 -9.26 -2.04 -21.13
CA ALA A 32 -9.79 -2.92 -22.17
C ALA A 32 -10.98 -3.75 -21.64
N ASP A 33 -11.92 -4.05 -22.52
CA ASP A 33 -13.02 -4.96 -22.20
C ASP A 33 -12.51 -6.33 -21.76
N ALA A 34 -13.28 -7.00 -20.88
CA ALA A 34 -12.96 -8.36 -20.49
C ALA A 34 -12.93 -9.28 -21.74
N PRO A 35 -11.89 -10.13 -21.89
CA PRO A 35 -11.82 -11.09 -22.97
C PRO A 35 -13.08 -11.95 -23.06
N PRO A 36 -13.56 -12.31 -24.26
CA PRO A 36 -14.81 -13.07 -24.41
C PRO A 36 -14.88 -14.36 -23.60
N GLN A 37 -13.77 -15.09 -23.50
CA GLN A 37 -13.66 -16.32 -22.71
C GLN A 37 -13.81 -16.05 -21.19
N ALA A 38 -13.31 -14.94 -20.70
CA ALA A 38 -13.45 -14.56 -19.31
C ALA A 38 -14.90 -14.16 -18.94
N ARG A 39 -15.67 -13.63 -19.91
CA ARG A 39 -17.06 -13.19 -19.68
C ARG A 39 -17.96 -14.33 -19.20
N LYS A 40 -17.73 -15.58 -19.68
CA LYS A 40 -18.46 -16.77 -19.24
C LYS A 40 -18.33 -17.02 -17.74
N TRP A 41 -17.13 -16.80 -17.19
CA TRP A 41 -16.83 -17.13 -15.80
C TRP A 41 -17.03 -15.96 -14.85
N ARG A 42 -17.00 -14.72 -15.38
CA ARG A 42 -17.09 -13.47 -14.61
C ARG A 42 -18.27 -13.46 -13.64
N ASP A 43 -19.42 -13.96 -14.07
CA ASP A 43 -20.66 -13.96 -13.30
C ASP A 43 -21.21 -15.38 -13.03
N ALA A 44 -20.35 -16.40 -13.15
CA ALA A 44 -20.72 -17.78 -12.90
C ALA A 44 -20.97 -18.13 -11.41
N PRO A 45 -20.28 -17.50 -10.41
CA PRO A 45 -20.57 -17.81 -9.01
C PRO A 45 -21.98 -17.34 -8.58
N ASP A 46 -22.60 -18.10 -7.68
CA ASP A 46 -23.68 -17.55 -6.85
C ASP A 46 -23.06 -16.56 -5.86
N TRP A 47 -23.06 -15.28 -6.24
CA TRP A 47 -22.41 -14.20 -5.49
C TRP A 47 -22.97 -14.01 -4.09
N LYS A 48 -24.25 -14.36 -3.86
CA LYS A 48 -24.81 -14.27 -2.52
C LYS A 48 -24.21 -15.34 -1.62
N SER A 49 -24.28 -16.60 -2.06
CA SER A 49 -23.77 -17.74 -1.30
C SER A 49 -22.25 -17.64 -1.10
N ALA A 50 -21.50 -17.34 -2.15
CA ALA A 50 -20.06 -17.18 -2.09
C ALA A 50 -19.63 -16.03 -1.16
N GLY A 51 -20.34 -14.90 -1.22
CA GLY A 51 -20.09 -13.77 -0.35
C GLY A 51 -20.40 -14.07 1.12
N ASP A 52 -21.50 -14.77 1.40
CA ASP A 52 -21.87 -15.16 2.76
C ASP A 52 -20.82 -16.14 3.34
N GLU A 53 -20.36 -17.11 2.54
CA GLU A 53 -19.27 -18.02 2.93
C GLU A 53 -17.96 -17.26 3.20
N THR A 54 -17.61 -16.29 2.37
CA THR A 54 -16.40 -15.46 2.55
C THR A 54 -16.45 -14.66 3.85
N VAL A 55 -17.62 -14.15 4.23
CA VAL A 55 -17.83 -13.48 5.51
C VAL A 55 -17.52 -14.43 6.68
N GLU A 56 -18.01 -15.67 6.64
CA GLU A 56 -17.75 -16.65 7.71
C GLU A 56 -16.27 -17.08 7.73
N VAL A 57 -15.65 -17.24 6.56
CA VAL A 57 -14.20 -17.50 6.45
C VAL A 57 -13.40 -16.35 7.10
N LEU A 58 -13.71 -15.10 6.77
CA LEU A 58 -13.05 -13.96 7.37
C LEU A 58 -13.24 -13.92 8.89
N ARG A 59 -14.47 -14.09 9.38
CA ARG A 59 -14.78 -14.09 10.82
C ARG A 59 -13.98 -15.16 11.57
N GLY A 60 -13.87 -16.36 11.01
CA GLY A 60 -13.04 -17.42 11.57
C GLY A 60 -11.55 -17.08 11.55
N TYR A 61 -11.08 -16.46 10.47
CA TYR A 61 -9.69 -16.07 10.34
C TYR A 61 -9.30 -14.95 11.33
N LEU A 62 -10.19 -13.97 11.57
CA LEU A 62 -9.97 -12.90 12.55
C LEU A 62 -9.86 -13.43 14.00
N ARG A 63 -10.53 -14.56 14.32
CA ARG A 63 -10.43 -15.21 15.63
C ARG A 63 -9.10 -15.93 15.86
N THR A 64 -8.35 -16.17 14.78
CA THR A 64 -7.05 -16.84 14.86
C THR A 64 -5.98 -15.81 15.24
N ASP A 65 -5.37 -15.98 16.40
CA ASP A 65 -4.33 -15.08 16.90
C ASP A 65 -3.03 -15.29 16.15
N THR A 66 -2.65 -14.28 15.38
CA THR A 66 -1.39 -14.18 14.63
C THR A 66 -0.74 -12.81 14.81
N MET A 67 -0.94 -12.19 15.99
CA MET A 67 -0.32 -10.91 16.30
C MET A 67 1.20 -11.04 16.33
N ASN A 68 1.88 -10.08 15.75
CA ASN A 68 3.32 -10.00 15.60
C ASN A 68 3.85 -8.68 16.22
N PRO A 69 4.73 -8.70 17.23
CA PRO A 69 5.25 -9.85 17.94
C PRO A 69 4.21 -10.56 18.85
N PRO A 70 4.41 -11.85 19.24
CA PRO A 70 5.59 -12.68 18.93
C PRO A 70 5.55 -13.33 17.55
N GLY A 71 4.43 -13.29 16.82
CA GLY A 71 4.13 -14.02 15.61
C GLY A 71 3.81 -15.49 15.86
N ASN A 72 2.66 -15.93 15.38
CA ASN A 72 2.19 -17.31 15.48
C ASN A 72 1.45 -17.68 14.18
N GLU A 73 2.06 -17.32 13.07
CA GLU A 73 1.44 -17.42 11.74
C GLU A 73 1.13 -18.85 11.37
N ARG A 74 1.81 -19.83 11.98
CA ARG A 74 1.46 -21.24 11.83
C ARG A 74 -0.01 -21.52 12.15
N ARG A 75 -0.62 -20.83 13.13
CA ARG A 75 -2.06 -20.96 13.44
C ARG A 75 -2.93 -20.46 12.28
N GLY A 76 -2.57 -19.33 11.69
CA GLY A 76 -3.26 -18.80 10.51
C GLY A 76 -3.07 -19.70 9.30
N ALA A 77 -1.85 -20.20 9.08
CA ALA A 77 -1.56 -21.17 8.02
C ALA A 77 -2.39 -22.46 8.16
N ASP A 78 -2.51 -23.01 9.37
CA ASP A 78 -3.33 -24.19 9.65
C ASP A 78 -4.82 -23.91 9.40
N TYR A 79 -5.32 -22.70 9.72
CA TYR A 79 -6.68 -22.29 9.42
C TYR A 79 -6.95 -22.27 7.91
N LEU A 80 -6.10 -21.62 7.12
CA LEU A 80 -6.22 -21.57 5.67
C LEU A 80 -6.09 -22.95 5.04
N ALA A 81 -5.13 -23.75 5.49
CA ALA A 81 -4.88 -25.11 5.03
C ALA A 81 -6.06 -26.05 5.27
N ALA A 82 -6.79 -25.89 6.37
CA ALA A 82 -7.99 -26.67 6.65
C ALA A 82 -9.08 -26.44 5.56
N ILE A 83 -9.21 -25.22 5.07
CA ILE A 83 -10.15 -24.87 3.99
C ILE A 83 -9.64 -25.43 2.66
N LEU A 84 -8.38 -25.22 2.31
CA LEU A 84 -7.77 -25.76 1.10
C LEU A 84 -7.89 -27.28 1.02
N LYS A 85 -7.65 -27.98 2.14
CA LYS A 85 -7.82 -29.43 2.26
C LYS A 85 -9.25 -29.87 2.01
N ARG A 86 -10.21 -29.19 2.61
CA ARG A 86 -11.65 -29.45 2.41
C ARG A 86 -12.06 -29.34 0.95
N GLU A 87 -11.51 -28.35 0.24
CA GLU A 87 -11.81 -28.08 -1.17
C GLU A 87 -10.95 -28.93 -2.14
N GLY A 88 -10.04 -29.74 -1.63
CA GLY A 88 -9.15 -30.56 -2.47
C GLY A 88 -8.20 -29.72 -3.34
N ILE A 89 -7.78 -28.55 -2.83
CA ILE A 89 -6.76 -27.70 -3.46
C ILE A 89 -5.39 -28.13 -2.92
N PRO A 90 -4.43 -28.50 -3.79
CA PRO A 90 -3.06 -28.83 -3.35
C PRO A 90 -2.42 -27.65 -2.63
N TYR A 91 -1.78 -27.92 -1.51
CA TYR A 91 -1.05 -26.92 -0.73
C TYR A 91 0.10 -27.54 0.05
N GLU A 92 1.01 -26.69 0.50
CA GLU A 92 2.01 -27.01 1.51
C GLU A 92 2.09 -25.89 2.55
N ILE A 93 2.56 -26.22 3.75
CA ILE A 93 2.94 -25.26 4.78
C ILE A 93 4.45 -25.38 4.96
N VAL A 94 5.15 -24.27 4.77
CA VAL A 94 6.60 -24.16 4.99
C VAL A 94 6.85 -23.11 6.09
N GLU A 95 7.79 -23.39 6.99
CA GLU A 95 8.14 -22.45 8.05
C GLU A 95 9.44 -21.72 7.69
N SER A 96 9.38 -20.38 7.66
CA SER A 96 10.57 -19.53 7.52
C SER A 96 11.41 -19.47 8.80
N ALA A 97 10.76 -19.67 9.96
CA ALA A 97 11.33 -19.84 11.28
C ALA A 97 10.31 -20.61 12.14
N PRO A 98 10.70 -21.14 13.32
CA PRO A 98 9.77 -21.84 14.20
C PRO A 98 8.50 -21.02 14.50
N GLY A 99 7.33 -21.56 14.14
CA GLY A 99 6.02 -20.92 14.28
C GLY A 99 5.66 -19.90 13.18
N ARG A 100 6.58 -19.55 12.29
CA ARG A 100 6.40 -18.64 11.14
C ARG A 100 5.94 -19.43 9.93
N GLY A 101 4.69 -19.91 9.93
CA GLY A 101 4.13 -20.74 8.87
C GLY A 101 3.69 -19.92 7.67
N ASN A 102 4.09 -20.37 6.47
CA ASN A 102 3.68 -19.82 5.19
C ASN A 102 2.89 -20.89 4.43
N VAL A 103 1.81 -20.51 3.73
CA VAL A 103 1.00 -21.40 2.89
C VAL A 103 1.31 -21.12 1.43
N ILE A 104 1.62 -22.18 0.70
CA ILE A 104 1.75 -22.14 -0.76
C ILE A 104 0.74 -23.12 -1.32
N ALA A 105 -0.26 -22.63 -2.08
CA ALA A 105 -1.26 -23.47 -2.74
C ALA A 105 -1.29 -23.18 -4.24
N GLU A 106 -1.55 -24.20 -5.05
CA GLU A 106 -1.56 -24.08 -6.52
C GLU A 106 -2.83 -24.70 -7.14
N LEU A 107 -3.42 -23.94 -8.03
CA LEU A 107 -4.32 -24.45 -9.07
C LEU A 107 -3.56 -24.47 -10.39
N LYS A 108 -3.25 -25.66 -10.87
CA LYS A 108 -2.47 -25.86 -12.09
C LYS A 108 -3.25 -25.46 -13.34
N ALA A 109 -2.52 -24.87 -14.29
CA ALA A 109 -3.02 -24.68 -15.63
C ALA A 109 -3.42 -26.02 -16.29
N GLU A 110 -4.34 -25.97 -17.23
CA GLU A 110 -4.75 -27.14 -18.02
C GLU A 110 -3.53 -27.71 -18.77
N GLY A 111 -3.36 -29.03 -18.70
CA GLY A 111 -2.21 -29.70 -19.30
C GLY A 111 -0.92 -29.66 -18.47
N GLY A 112 -0.97 -29.10 -17.25
CA GLY A 112 0.15 -29.12 -16.29
C GLY A 112 1.24 -28.06 -16.49
N HIS A 113 1.38 -27.51 -17.69
CA HIS A 113 2.26 -26.39 -18.02
C HIS A 113 1.42 -25.31 -18.70
N GLY A 114 1.27 -24.16 -18.03
CA GLY A 114 0.52 -23.03 -18.58
C GLY A 114 1.18 -22.44 -19.84
N GLU A 115 0.37 -21.88 -20.71
CA GLU A 115 0.85 -21.10 -21.86
C GLU A 115 1.57 -19.82 -21.42
N GLU A 116 1.25 -19.35 -20.22
CA GLU A 116 1.77 -18.14 -19.61
C GLU A 116 2.33 -18.44 -18.22
N LYS A 117 3.29 -17.63 -17.75
CA LYS A 117 3.80 -17.70 -16.38
C LYS A 117 2.67 -17.52 -15.35
N PRO A 118 2.74 -18.16 -14.17
CA PRO A 118 1.70 -18.11 -13.16
C PRO A 118 1.31 -16.70 -12.70
N LEU A 119 0.09 -16.61 -12.14
CA LEU A 119 -0.41 -15.49 -11.36
C LEU A 119 -0.36 -15.85 -9.88
N CYS A 120 0.14 -14.96 -9.02
CA CYS A 120 0.10 -15.13 -7.57
C CYS A 120 -0.94 -14.20 -6.92
N LEU A 121 -1.64 -14.72 -5.94
CA LEU A 121 -2.43 -14.02 -4.95
C LEU A 121 -1.62 -14.06 -3.65
N LEU A 122 -1.22 -12.89 -3.15
CA LEU A 122 -0.28 -12.77 -2.04
C LEU A 122 -0.93 -12.01 -0.88
N SER A 123 -0.93 -12.62 0.29
CA SER A 123 -1.35 -11.98 1.52
C SER A 123 -0.44 -12.37 2.69
N HIS A 124 -0.30 -11.48 3.68
CA HIS A 124 0.35 -11.85 4.92
C HIS A 124 -0.65 -12.37 5.95
N ILE A 125 -0.15 -13.25 6.83
CA ILE A 125 -0.94 -13.94 7.86
C ILE A 125 -0.95 -13.16 9.16
N ASP A 126 0.19 -12.54 9.50
CA ASP A 126 0.36 -11.80 10.74
C ASP A 126 -0.47 -10.51 10.77
N THR A 127 -0.55 -9.93 11.92
CA THR A 127 -1.17 -8.62 12.15
C THR A 127 -0.36 -7.88 13.20
N VAL A 128 -0.37 -6.55 13.19
CA VAL A 128 0.14 -5.79 14.33
C VAL A 128 -0.61 -6.14 15.61
N THR A 129 0.04 -5.91 16.75
CA THR A 129 -0.57 -6.12 18.08
C THR A 129 -1.77 -5.20 18.28
N ALA A 130 -2.71 -5.63 19.11
CA ALA A 130 -3.87 -4.85 19.52
C ALA A 130 -4.15 -5.00 21.01
N ASP A 131 -4.32 -3.88 21.70
CA ASP A 131 -4.72 -3.83 23.10
C ASP A 131 -6.23 -3.62 23.20
N ALA A 132 -6.93 -4.63 23.71
CA ALA A 132 -8.39 -4.62 23.86
C ALA A 132 -8.89 -3.45 24.73
N THR A 133 -8.09 -2.94 25.66
CA THR A 133 -8.47 -1.82 26.54
C THR A 133 -8.62 -0.51 25.79
N HIS A 134 -8.02 -0.40 24.61
CA HIS A 134 -8.10 0.77 23.75
C HIS A 134 -9.23 0.69 22.70
N TRP A 135 -9.90 -0.47 22.58
CA TRP A 135 -11.03 -0.64 21.65
C TRP A 135 -12.31 -0.07 22.23
N LYS A 136 -12.75 1.05 21.68
CA LYS A 136 -13.92 1.81 22.17
C LYS A 136 -15.25 1.16 21.82
N SER A 137 -15.27 0.30 20.80
CA SER A 137 -16.46 -0.46 20.40
C SER A 137 -16.96 -1.45 21.46
N GLY A 138 -16.14 -1.74 22.47
CA GLY A 138 -16.42 -2.78 23.48
C GLY A 138 -16.23 -4.21 22.95
N ARG A 139 -15.69 -4.36 21.71
CA ARG A 139 -15.40 -5.66 21.08
C ARG A 139 -13.93 -6.01 21.26
N ALA A 140 -13.64 -7.31 21.37
CA ALA A 140 -12.26 -7.77 21.44
C ALA A 140 -11.61 -7.77 20.04
N PRO A 141 -10.29 -7.44 19.94
CA PRO A 141 -9.56 -7.43 18.66
C PRO A 141 -9.64 -8.73 17.87
N LEU A 142 -9.77 -9.86 18.54
CA LEU A 142 -9.87 -11.19 17.92
C LEU A 142 -11.31 -11.76 17.94
N SER A 143 -12.34 -10.91 18.04
CA SER A 143 -13.72 -11.41 18.13
C SER A 143 -14.26 -11.95 16.81
N GLY A 144 -13.94 -11.33 15.69
CA GLY A 144 -14.60 -11.61 14.40
C GLY A 144 -16.12 -11.40 14.49
N ASP A 145 -16.58 -10.48 15.34
CA ASP A 145 -18.00 -10.21 15.56
C ASP A 145 -18.63 -9.57 14.34
N LEU A 146 -19.82 -10.00 14.02
CA LEU A 146 -20.69 -9.37 13.03
C LEU A 146 -21.83 -8.68 13.78
N ASP A 147 -21.95 -7.37 13.60
CA ASP A 147 -23.02 -6.59 14.24
C ASP A 147 -24.30 -6.52 13.38
N GLU A 148 -25.34 -5.92 13.97
CA GLU A 148 -26.64 -5.74 13.33
C GLU A 148 -26.63 -4.79 12.12
N HIS A 149 -25.56 -4.00 11.98
CA HIS A 149 -25.36 -3.10 10.84
C HIS A 149 -24.56 -3.75 9.70
N GLY A 150 -24.20 -5.02 9.84
CA GLY A 150 -23.43 -5.75 8.85
C GLY A 150 -21.95 -5.37 8.83
N VAL A 151 -21.38 -5.00 9.98
CA VAL A 151 -19.96 -4.69 10.15
C VAL A 151 -19.26 -5.82 10.89
N ILE A 152 -18.14 -6.29 10.33
CA ILE A 152 -17.27 -7.32 10.90
C ILE A 152 -16.13 -6.62 11.62
N TRP A 153 -15.95 -6.93 12.88
CA TRP A 153 -14.96 -6.30 13.76
C TRP A 153 -13.81 -7.25 14.05
N GLY A 154 -12.58 -6.76 13.90
CA GLY A 154 -11.39 -7.55 14.27
C GLY A 154 -10.10 -6.97 13.70
N ARG A 155 -8.99 -7.18 14.43
CA ARG A 155 -7.64 -6.89 13.96
C ARG A 155 -7.31 -7.75 12.75
N GLY A 156 -6.88 -7.13 11.65
CA GLY A 156 -6.66 -7.80 10.37
C GLY A 156 -7.85 -7.72 9.41
N ALA A 157 -8.96 -7.07 9.80
CA ALA A 157 -10.13 -6.93 8.92
C ALA A 157 -9.80 -6.15 7.64
N LEU A 158 -8.95 -5.13 7.74
CA LEU A 158 -8.42 -4.33 6.64
C LEU A 158 -7.00 -4.77 6.27
N ASP A 159 -6.16 -5.12 7.27
CA ASP A 159 -4.74 -5.38 7.13
C ASP A 159 -4.33 -6.73 7.74
N MET A 160 -4.18 -7.80 6.90
CA MET A 160 -4.86 -7.95 5.60
C MET A 160 -5.58 -9.28 5.51
N LYS A 161 -6.06 -9.85 6.67
CA LYS A 161 -6.85 -11.10 6.66
C LYS A 161 -8.12 -10.98 5.82
N GLY A 162 -8.69 -9.76 5.72
CA GLY A 162 -9.78 -9.46 4.82
C GLY A 162 -9.42 -9.83 3.39
N MET A 163 -8.29 -9.32 2.88
CA MET A 163 -7.81 -9.64 1.54
C MET A 163 -7.45 -11.13 1.41
N GLY A 164 -6.75 -11.70 2.40
CA GLY A 164 -6.41 -13.13 2.41
C GLY A 164 -7.64 -14.04 2.29
N ALA A 165 -8.77 -13.66 2.92
CA ALA A 165 -10.03 -14.38 2.76
C ALA A 165 -10.60 -14.26 1.34
N LEU A 166 -10.51 -13.09 0.69
CA LEU A 166 -10.94 -12.91 -0.70
C LEU A 166 -10.11 -13.75 -1.66
N GLU A 167 -8.80 -13.79 -1.46
CA GLU A 167 -7.84 -14.56 -2.27
C GLU A 167 -8.08 -16.08 -2.14
N LEU A 168 -8.19 -16.55 -0.89
CA LEU A 168 -8.52 -17.95 -0.62
C LEU A 168 -9.85 -18.35 -1.28
N MET A 169 -10.89 -17.55 -1.11
CA MET A 169 -12.21 -17.86 -1.69
C MET A 169 -12.22 -17.73 -3.22
N THR A 170 -11.36 -16.90 -3.79
CA THR A 170 -11.12 -16.89 -5.25
C THR A 170 -10.56 -18.23 -5.71
N MET A 171 -9.56 -18.81 -5.02
CA MET A 171 -9.05 -20.16 -5.32
C MET A 171 -10.15 -21.21 -5.20
N VAL A 172 -10.96 -21.14 -4.14
CA VAL A 172 -12.10 -22.07 -3.91
C VAL A 172 -13.11 -21.98 -5.06
N LEU A 173 -13.47 -20.78 -5.48
CA LEU A 173 -14.44 -20.60 -6.58
C LEU A 173 -13.89 -21.08 -7.92
N LEU A 174 -12.61 -20.79 -8.24
CA LEU A 174 -11.95 -21.30 -9.45
C LEU A 174 -12.00 -22.85 -9.48
N LYS A 175 -11.73 -23.50 -8.33
CA LYS A 175 -11.77 -24.95 -8.19
C LYS A 175 -13.18 -25.53 -8.35
N ARG A 176 -14.16 -24.99 -7.62
CA ARG A 176 -15.56 -25.47 -7.62
C ARG A 176 -16.23 -25.33 -8.98
N LEU A 177 -15.94 -24.22 -9.69
CA LEU A 177 -16.47 -23.95 -11.01
C LEU A 177 -15.71 -24.67 -12.13
N HIS A 178 -14.62 -25.37 -11.82
CA HIS A 178 -13.76 -26.03 -12.80
C HIS A 178 -13.33 -25.07 -13.91
N VAL A 179 -12.92 -23.85 -13.54
CA VAL A 179 -12.48 -22.84 -14.52
C VAL A 179 -11.23 -23.35 -15.23
N PRO A 180 -11.24 -23.50 -16.56
CA PRO A 180 -10.06 -23.93 -17.30
C PRO A 180 -9.02 -22.78 -17.29
N LEU A 181 -7.84 -23.04 -16.77
CA LEU A 181 -6.80 -22.06 -16.59
C LEU A 181 -5.74 -22.16 -17.69
N LYS A 182 -5.39 -21.05 -18.33
CA LYS A 182 -4.26 -20.94 -19.26
C LYS A 182 -2.93 -20.71 -18.57
N ARG A 183 -2.95 -20.29 -17.29
CA ARG A 183 -1.80 -20.14 -16.38
C ARG A 183 -2.17 -20.69 -15.00
N SER A 184 -1.19 -21.24 -14.29
CA SER A 184 -1.37 -21.60 -12.89
C SER A 184 -1.69 -20.39 -12.04
N VAL A 185 -2.50 -20.58 -10.99
CA VAL A 185 -2.79 -19.56 -9.99
C VAL A 185 -2.28 -20.07 -8.64
N PHE A 186 -1.39 -19.31 -8.01
CA PHE A 186 -0.89 -19.58 -6.68
C PHE A 186 -1.58 -18.71 -5.64
N LEU A 187 -1.81 -19.27 -4.47
CA LEU A 187 -2.07 -18.54 -3.23
C LEU A 187 -0.81 -18.60 -2.38
N LEU A 188 -0.27 -17.45 -2.03
CA LEU A 188 0.87 -17.27 -1.15
C LEU A 188 0.39 -16.52 0.09
N ALA A 189 0.17 -17.23 1.21
CA ALA A 189 -0.09 -16.56 2.48
C ALA A 189 1.16 -16.67 3.34
N VAL A 190 1.80 -15.54 3.62
CA VAL A 190 3.16 -15.48 4.17
C VAL A 190 3.19 -14.88 5.57
N ALA A 191 4.27 -15.16 6.30
CA ALA A 191 4.48 -14.70 7.66
C ALA A 191 5.32 -13.42 7.71
N ASP A 192 5.18 -12.65 8.82
CA ASP A 192 6.13 -11.64 9.27
C ASP A 192 6.23 -10.37 8.39
N GLU A 193 5.18 -10.04 7.64
CA GLU A 193 5.16 -8.80 6.85
C GLU A 193 5.31 -7.57 7.73
N GLU A 194 4.55 -7.53 8.83
CA GLU A 194 4.44 -6.41 9.78
C GLU A 194 5.74 -6.11 10.55
N ASN A 195 6.72 -7.03 10.49
CA ASN A 195 7.98 -6.87 11.21
C ASN A 195 9.22 -7.25 10.39
N GLY A 196 9.15 -7.18 9.06
CA GLY A 196 10.35 -7.33 8.22
C GLY A 196 10.19 -8.13 6.93
N GLY A 197 9.15 -8.95 6.79
CA GLY A 197 8.87 -9.71 5.57
C GLY A 197 9.71 -10.98 5.42
N SER A 198 10.13 -11.58 6.55
CA SER A 198 10.99 -12.79 6.51
C SER A 198 10.31 -13.99 5.84
N GLY A 199 8.96 -14.05 5.87
CA GLY A 199 8.19 -15.08 5.17
C GLY A 199 8.31 -14.97 3.66
N MET A 200 8.06 -13.78 3.10
CA MET A 200 8.18 -13.57 1.66
C MET A 200 9.63 -13.62 1.19
N GLN A 201 10.57 -13.13 1.99
CA GLN A 201 11.98 -13.30 1.72
C GLN A 201 12.32 -14.78 1.56
N PHE A 202 11.95 -15.63 2.51
CA PHE A 202 12.13 -17.08 2.45
C PHE A 202 11.51 -17.68 1.19
N VAL A 203 10.27 -17.33 0.86
CA VAL A 203 9.60 -17.84 -0.35
C VAL A 203 10.37 -17.44 -1.61
N THR A 204 10.87 -16.21 -1.69
CA THR A 204 11.61 -15.73 -2.86
C THR A 204 13.03 -16.30 -2.96
N GLU A 205 13.65 -16.69 -1.86
CA GLU A 205 14.99 -17.29 -1.84
C GLU A 205 14.94 -18.81 -2.06
N GLU A 206 14.04 -19.52 -1.37
CA GLU A 206 14.05 -20.98 -1.29
C GLU A 206 13.01 -21.67 -2.19
N ARG A 207 11.90 -20.98 -2.55
CA ARG A 207 10.77 -21.61 -3.25
C ARG A 207 10.43 -20.97 -4.59
N TRP A 208 11.10 -19.89 -4.95
CA TRP A 208 10.75 -19.13 -6.15
C TRP A 208 10.91 -19.92 -7.45
N GLY A 209 11.82 -20.88 -7.50
CA GLY A 209 12.04 -21.75 -8.65
C GLY A 209 10.79 -22.55 -9.07
N ASP A 210 9.96 -22.92 -8.08
CA ASP A 210 8.74 -23.70 -8.29
C ASP A 210 7.51 -22.79 -8.58
N ILE A 211 7.57 -21.54 -8.15
CA ILE A 211 6.45 -20.59 -8.22
C ILE A 211 6.56 -19.71 -9.47
N GLY A 212 7.58 -18.90 -9.60
CA GLY A 212 7.95 -18.12 -10.79
C GLY A 212 6.87 -17.25 -11.39
N CYS A 213 5.99 -16.62 -10.58
CA CYS A 213 4.89 -15.77 -11.04
C CYS A 213 5.38 -14.60 -11.90
N SER A 214 4.60 -14.21 -12.91
CA SER A 214 4.82 -12.99 -13.69
C SER A 214 4.06 -11.79 -13.14
N HIS A 215 2.93 -12.06 -12.47
CA HIS A 215 2.03 -11.05 -11.90
C HIS A 215 1.63 -11.46 -10.50
N VAL A 216 1.44 -10.46 -9.64
CA VAL A 216 1.01 -10.65 -8.27
C VAL A 216 -0.05 -9.60 -7.93
N LEU A 217 -1.12 -10.03 -7.25
CA LEU A 217 -2.02 -9.17 -6.51
C LEU A 217 -1.66 -9.28 -5.04
N ASN A 218 -1.45 -8.15 -4.38
CA ASN A 218 -1.14 -8.02 -2.97
C ASN A 218 -1.90 -6.81 -2.39
N GLU A 219 -1.58 -6.41 -1.18
CA GLU A 219 -2.01 -5.17 -0.56
C GLU A 219 -1.24 -3.92 -1.05
N GLY A 220 -1.58 -2.74 -0.52
CA GLY A 220 -0.88 -1.47 -0.74
C GLY A 220 -1.75 -0.38 -1.36
N GLY A 221 -3.00 -0.69 -1.66
CA GLY A 221 -4.00 0.26 -2.13
C GLY A 221 -5.41 -0.11 -1.69
N MET A 222 -6.32 0.87 -1.68
CA MET A 222 -7.69 0.70 -1.21
C MET A 222 -8.63 1.72 -1.85
N GLY A 223 -9.94 1.48 -1.81
CA GLY A 223 -10.96 2.45 -2.16
C GLY A 223 -11.24 3.40 -1.01
N VAL A 224 -11.18 4.70 -1.24
CA VAL A 224 -11.49 5.71 -0.22
C VAL A 224 -12.64 6.59 -0.70
N LYS A 225 -13.69 6.68 0.12
CA LYS A 225 -14.85 7.54 -0.12
C LYS A 225 -14.49 9.00 0.14
N ASP A 226 -14.97 9.90 -0.71
CA ASP A 226 -14.78 11.35 -0.57
C ASP A 226 -13.30 11.79 -0.49
N LEU A 227 -12.39 11.03 -1.08
CA LEU A 227 -10.95 11.31 -0.99
C LEU A 227 -10.58 12.60 -1.73
N PHE A 228 -10.97 12.73 -2.98
CA PHE A 228 -10.66 13.87 -3.86
C PHE A 228 -11.89 14.72 -4.13
N VAL A 229 -13.01 14.10 -4.42
CA VAL A 229 -14.27 14.75 -4.79
C VAL A 229 -15.40 14.17 -3.94
N LYS A 230 -16.23 15.02 -3.37
CA LYS A 230 -17.37 14.59 -2.55
C LYS A 230 -18.35 13.76 -3.37
N GLY A 231 -18.79 12.65 -2.84
CA GLY A 231 -19.69 11.68 -3.49
C GLY A 231 -18.97 10.68 -4.40
N GLN A 232 -17.64 10.78 -4.55
CA GLN A 232 -16.84 9.87 -5.36
C GLN A 232 -16.07 8.88 -4.47
N THR A 233 -15.94 7.64 -4.94
CA THR A 233 -15.04 6.63 -4.37
C THR A 233 -13.86 6.43 -5.30
N ALA A 234 -12.64 6.64 -4.81
CA ALA A 234 -11.43 6.44 -5.60
C ALA A 234 -10.65 5.20 -5.10
N TYR A 235 -10.52 4.18 -5.94
CA TYR A 235 -9.65 3.05 -5.70
C TYR A 235 -8.23 3.39 -6.17
N ALA A 236 -7.33 3.56 -5.21
CA ALA A 236 -5.91 3.72 -5.47
C ALA A 236 -5.27 2.33 -5.55
N ILE A 237 -4.87 1.89 -6.75
CA ILE A 237 -4.20 0.60 -6.96
C ILE A 237 -2.70 0.84 -6.92
N SER A 238 -2.01 0.31 -5.91
CA SER A 238 -0.58 0.51 -5.77
C SER A 238 0.19 -0.18 -6.91
N VAL A 239 0.95 0.62 -7.63
CA VAL A 239 1.88 0.15 -8.67
C VAL A 239 3.33 0.26 -8.23
N GLY A 240 3.58 0.87 -7.09
CA GLY A 240 4.91 1.06 -6.52
C GLY A 240 4.83 1.50 -5.07
N GLU A 241 5.95 1.46 -4.41
CA GLU A 241 6.07 1.76 -2.99
C GLU A 241 7.37 2.50 -2.68
N LYS A 242 7.37 3.22 -1.58
CA LYS A 242 8.56 3.93 -1.10
C LYS A 242 9.58 2.94 -0.56
N GLY A 243 10.85 3.24 -0.81
CA GLY A 243 11.96 2.57 -0.15
C GLY A 243 12.13 3.05 1.29
N VAL A 244 12.84 2.24 2.06
CA VAL A 244 13.17 2.50 3.47
C VAL A 244 14.67 2.73 3.62
N LEU A 245 15.04 3.67 4.47
CA LEU A 245 16.38 3.84 4.99
C LEU A 245 16.28 4.22 6.47
N TRP A 246 16.41 3.22 7.34
CA TRP A 246 16.46 3.45 8.78
C TRP A 246 17.87 3.71 9.22
N LEU A 247 18.08 4.84 9.90
CA LEU A 247 19.39 5.28 10.34
C LEU A 247 19.39 5.51 11.85
N LYS A 248 20.48 5.11 12.48
CA LYS A 248 20.87 5.62 13.81
C LYS A 248 21.88 6.72 13.61
N MET A 249 21.53 7.94 14.01
CA MET A 249 22.39 9.10 13.97
C MET A 249 22.92 9.36 15.38
N THR A 250 24.23 9.20 15.59
CA THR A 250 24.90 9.35 16.89
C THR A 250 25.79 10.57 16.89
N ALA A 251 25.54 11.48 17.82
CA ALA A 251 26.41 12.61 18.10
C ALA A 251 27.37 12.27 19.23
N HIS A 252 28.64 12.57 19.02
CA HIS A 252 29.72 12.40 19.98
C HIS A 252 30.16 13.75 20.57
N GLY A 253 30.63 13.76 21.82
CA GLY A 253 31.09 14.98 22.48
C GLY A 253 31.77 14.73 23.82
N THR A 254 32.33 15.77 24.40
CA THR A 254 32.98 15.70 25.71
C THR A 254 31.96 15.49 26.82
N PRO A 255 32.04 14.39 27.61
CA PRO A 255 31.19 14.19 28.78
C PRO A 255 31.54 15.16 29.92
N GLY A 256 30.63 15.35 30.83
CA GLY A 256 30.92 16.23 31.97
C GLY A 256 29.78 16.43 32.96
N HIS A 257 30.01 17.25 33.95
CA HIS A 257 28.98 17.58 34.95
C HIS A 257 27.92 18.50 34.34
N GLY A 258 26.65 18.22 34.61
CA GLY A 258 25.51 18.95 34.04
C GLY A 258 25.47 20.45 34.41
N SER A 259 26.05 20.85 35.54
CA SER A 259 26.11 22.26 35.99
C SER A 259 27.18 23.11 35.28
N THR A 260 28.09 22.48 34.52
CA THR A 260 29.19 23.21 33.87
C THR A 260 28.89 23.42 32.38
N PRO A 261 28.59 24.64 31.91
CA PRO A 261 28.41 24.89 30.48
C PRO A 261 29.73 24.69 29.73
N MET A 262 29.71 23.82 28.71
CA MET A 262 30.87 23.56 27.86
C MET A 262 30.42 23.45 26.39
N PRO A 263 31.19 23.95 25.41
CA PRO A 263 30.88 23.78 24.00
C PRO A 263 31.11 22.31 23.56
N GLY A 264 30.51 21.91 22.43
CA GLY A 264 30.79 20.62 21.80
C GLY A 264 30.20 19.38 22.50
N ARG A 265 29.15 19.56 23.29
CA ARG A 265 28.46 18.45 23.96
C ARG A 265 27.63 17.65 22.98
N ALA A 266 27.59 16.32 23.16
CA ALA A 266 26.84 15.40 22.31
C ALA A 266 25.34 15.78 22.18
N PRO A 267 24.59 16.10 23.26
CA PRO A 267 23.18 16.50 23.13
C PRO A 267 22.97 17.75 22.27
N ASP A 268 23.85 18.77 22.41
CA ASP A 268 23.73 20.01 21.64
C ASP A 268 24.02 19.80 20.16
N ARG A 269 24.98 18.91 19.84
CA ARG A 269 25.30 18.51 18.47
C ARG A 269 24.09 17.79 17.84
N LEU A 270 23.49 16.79 18.54
CA LEU A 270 22.34 16.05 18.06
C LEU A 270 21.15 16.99 17.78
N LEU A 271 20.88 17.93 18.68
CA LEU A 271 19.80 18.92 18.47
C LEU A 271 20.06 19.78 17.24
N ARG A 272 21.30 20.24 17.02
CA ARG A 272 21.66 20.99 15.80
C ARG A 272 21.50 20.15 14.54
N ALA A 273 21.97 18.90 14.56
CA ALA A 273 21.82 17.96 13.44
C ALA A 273 20.34 17.75 13.07
N ILE A 274 19.50 17.49 14.07
CA ILE A 274 18.04 17.35 13.87
C ILE A 274 17.43 18.65 13.32
N SER A 275 17.82 19.80 13.88
CA SER A 275 17.33 21.11 13.39
C SER A 275 17.68 21.34 11.92
N ARG A 276 18.90 21.02 11.49
CA ARG A 276 19.34 21.12 10.09
C ARG A 276 18.53 20.17 9.19
N LEU A 277 18.33 18.93 9.62
CA LEU A 277 17.51 17.96 8.88
C LEU A 277 16.04 18.41 8.76
N ARG A 278 15.46 18.99 9.80
CA ARG A 278 14.08 19.50 9.78
C ARG A 278 13.89 20.77 8.95
N SER A 279 14.92 21.60 8.86
CA SER A 279 14.89 22.83 8.03
C SER A 279 15.21 22.57 6.56
N ARG A 280 15.56 21.33 6.17
CA ARG A 280 15.82 21.02 4.76
C ARG A 280 14.61 21.29 3.89
N HIS A 281 14.86 21.77 2.70
CA HIS A 281 13.85 21.85 1.67
C HIS A 281 13.77 20.50 0.95
N GLU A 282 12.57 19.96 0.86
CA GLU A 282 12.26 18.76 0.07
C GLU A 282 11.21 19.13 -0.97
N GLU A 283 11.53 18.93 -2.23
CA GLU A 283 10.60 19.22 -3.32
C GLU A 283 9.58 18.11 -3.46
N ALA A 284 8.32 18.49 -3.63
CA ALA A 284 7.27 17.54 -3.96
C ALA A 284 7.42 17.08 -5.41
N THR A 285 7.38 15.77 -5.61
CA THR A 285 7.41 15.11 -6.91
C THR A 285 6.11 14.37 -7.12
N ILE A 286 5.33 14.78 -8.13
CA ILE A 286 4.12 14.06 -8.50
C ILE A 286 4.54 12.95 -9.46
N HIS A 287 4.45 11.72 -8.99
CA HIS A 287 4.75 10.53 -9.81
C HIS A 287 3.74 10.40 -10.96
N PRO A 288 4.14 9.89 -12.16
CA PRO A 288 3.23 9.70 -13.30
C PRO A 288 1.94 8.93 -12.98
N ALA A 289 2.01 7.93 -12.11
CA ALA A 289 0.84 7.19 -11.62
C ALA A 289 -0.22 8.11 -10.97
N LEU A 290 0.23 9.10 -10.19
CA LEU A 290 -0.69 10.03 -9.53
C LEU A 290 -1.33 11.02 -10.51
N TYR A 291 -0.65 11.36 -11.61
CA TYR A 291 -1.27 12.14 -12.69
C TYR A 291 -2.35 11.33 -13.41
N ASP A 292 -2.12 10.02 -13.65
CA ASP A 292 -3.12 9.13 -14.27
C ASP A 292 -4.35 9.00 -13.35
N LEU A 293 -4.16 8.73 -12.05
CA LEU A 293 -5.27 8.66 -11.08
C LEU A 293 -6.02 9.99 -11.02
N ALA A 294 -5.31 11.13 -10.92
CA ALA A 294 -5.95 12.46 -10.88
C ALA A 294 -6.77 12.74 -12.14
N ALA A 295 -6.26 12.35 -13.32
CA ALA A 295 -7.00 12.52 -14.56
C ALA A 295 -8.27 11.66 -14.60
N ARG A 296 -8.25 10.42 -14.10
CA ARG A 296 -9.44 9.56 -13.98
C ARG A 296 -10.48 10.13 -13.02
N VAL A 297 -10.01 10.66 -11.89
CA VAL A 297 -10.87 11.39 -10.93
C VAL A 297 -11.49 12.61 -11.60
N GLY A 298 -10.71 13.33 -12.40
CA GLY A 298 -11.15 14.51 -13.12
C GLY A 298 -12.18 14.20 -14.23
N ASP A 299 -11.94 13.14 -15.02
CA ASP A 299 -12.84 12.69 -16.10
C ASP A 299 -14.24 12.35 -15.55
N ASP A 300 -14.32 11.65 -14.40
CA ASP A 300 -15.59 11.34 -13.74
C ASP A 300 -16.24 12.59 -13.08
N ALA A 301 -15.45 13.45 -12.45
CA ALA A 301 -15.95 14.63 -11.75
C ALA A 301 -16.47 15.71 -12.71
N GLY A 302 -15.85 15.87 -13.87
CA GLY A 302 -16.16 16.93 -14.85
C GLY A 302 -15.98 18.35 -14.31
N GLY A 303 -16.50 19.33 -15.06
CA GLY A 303 -16.51 20.74 -14.66
C GLY A 303 -15.10 21.33 -14.44
N VAL A 304 -15.00 22.35 -13.56
CA VAL A 304 -13.72 23.05 -13.30
C VAL A 304 -12.73 22.16 -12.57
N SER A 305 -13.19 21.34 -11.63
CA SER A 305 -12.33 20.40 -10.89
C SER A 305 -11.72 19.37 -11.83
N GLY A 306 -12.53 18.79 -12.73
CA GLY A 306 -12.05 17.86 -13.75
C GLY A 306 -11.02 18.51 -14.66
N PHE A 307 -11.31 19.70 -15.15
CA PHE A 307 -10.39 20.45 -16.02
C PHE A 307 -9.00 20.66 -15.39
N VAL A 308 -8.94 20.93 -14.09
CA VAL A 308 -7.67 21.10 -13.36
C VAL A 308 -6.95 19.76 -13.14
N LEU A 309 -7.69 18.72 -12.70
CA LEU A 309 -7.12 17.41 -12.36
C LEU A 309 -6.57 16.66 -13.57
N GLU A 310 -7.17 16.84 -14.76
CA GLU A 310 -6.71 16.22 -16.00
C GLU A 310 -5.40 16.83 -16.54
N ARG A 311 -5.01 18.01 -16.08
CA ARG A 311 -3.85 18.76 -16.62
C ARG A 311 -2.72 18.86 -15.61
N PRO A 312 -1.60 18.14 -15.80
CA PRO A 312 -0.45 18.15 -14.87
C PRO A 312 0.04 19.55 -14.49
N ALA A 313 0.10 20.46 -15.45
CA ALA A 313 0.54 21.83 -15.19
C ALA A 313 -0.41 22.59 -14.26
N LEU A 314 -1.74 22.44 -14.45
CA LEU A 314 -2.74 23.09 -13.60
C LEU A 314 -2.82 22.43 -12.22
N LEU A 315 -2.77 21.10 -12.17
CA LEU A 315 -2.73 20.34 -10.92
C LEU A 315 -1.53 20.80 -10.06
N ARG A 316 -0.35 20.88 -10.67
CA ARG A 316 0.86 21.35 -9.99
C ARG A 316 0.74 22.80 -9.52
N THR A 317 0.13 23.68 -10.31
CA THR A 317 0.05 25.12 -9.99
C THR A 317 -1.03 25.42 -8.95
N PHE A 318 -2.19 24.79 -9.04
CA PHE A 318 -3.37 25.16 -8.25
C PHE A 318 -3.78 24.15 -7.17
N ALA A 319 -3.44 22.85 -7.35
CA ALA A 319 -3.85 21.81 -6.40
C ALA A 319 -2.71 21.31 -5.51
N LEU A 320 -1.46 21.34 -5.96
CA LEU A 320 -0.33 20.78 -5.21
C LEU A 320 -0.17 21.41 -3.83
N GLY A 321 -0.26 22.75 -3.73
CA GLY A 321 -0.16 23.43 -2.43
C GLY A 321 -1.19 22.94 -1.41
N LYS A 322 -2.43 22.77 -1.86
CA LYS A 322 -3.51 22.24 -1.01
C LYS A 322 -3.33 20.76 -0.66
N LEU A 323 -2.83 19.95 -1.61
CA LEU A 323 -2.52 18.55 -1.35
C LEU A 323 -1.43 18.41 -0.28
N LEU A 324 -0.42 19.27 -0.30
CA LEU A 324 0.66 19.27 0.68
C LEU A 324 0.26 19.75 2.10
N GLU A 325 -0.97 20.21 2.30
CA GLU A 325 -1.52 20.44 3.64
C GLU A 325 -1.82 19.11 4.37
N SER A 326 -2.07 18.02 3.62
CA SER A 326 -2.32 16.69 4.19
C SER A 326 -1.01 15.93 4.40
N ASP A 327 -0.89 15.27 5.56
CA ASP A 327 0.26 14.42 5.89
C ASP A 327 0.35 13.20 4.97
N GLU A 328 -0.80 12.62 4.61
CA GLU A 328 -0.90 11.48 3.72
C GLU A 328 -0.42 11.83 2.30
N ALA A 329 -0.83 13.01 1.80
CA ALA A 329 -0.37 13.47 0.50
C ALA A 329 1.15 13.77 0.51
N ARG A 330 1.66 14.39 1.56
CA ARG A 330 3.12 14.56 1.71
C ARG A 330 3.86 13.24 1.73
N ALA A 331 3.31 12.24 2.41
CA ALA A 331 3.90 10.91 2.45
C ALA A 331 4.02 10.27 1.06
N THR A 332 3.12 10.56 0.12
CA THR A 332 3.16 10.03 -1.25
C THR A 332 3.90 10.90 -2.27
N LEU A 333 4.08 12.20 -1.97
CA LEU A 333 4.64 13.18 -2.91
C LEU A 333 6.08 13.58 -2.61
N MET A 334 6.65 13.20 -1.45
CA MET A 334 7.96 13.66 -1.01
C MET A 334 8.77 12.52 -0.39
N ASN A 335 10.11 12.61 -0.47
CA ASN A 335 10.93 11.83 0.45
C ASN A 335 10.73 12.37 1.87
N THR A 336 10.59 11.48 2.84
CA THR A 336 10.33 11.87 4.23
C THR A 336 11.46 11.43 5.13
N VAL A 337 11.75 12.22 6.17
CA VAL A 337 12.72 11.90 7.23
C VAL A 337 12.09 12.26 8.56
N ASN A 338 11.77 11.26 9.35
CA ASN A 338 11.15 11.40 10.65
C ASN A 338 12.08 10.90 11.75
N VAL A 339 12.14 11.63 12.86
CA VAL A 339 12.80 11.15 14.09
C VAL A 339 11.78 10.28 14.82
N THR A 340 12.10 9.01 15.01
CA THR A 340 11.19 8.01 15.61
C THR A 340 11.63 7.55 17.00
N GLY A 341 12.87 7.85 17.40
CA GLY A 341 13.37 7.47 18.71
C GLY A 341 14.60 8.25 19.14
N PHE A 342 14.89 8.22 20.43
CA PHE A 342 16.09 8.78 21.04
C PHE A 342 16.70 7.75 21.99
N GLU A 343 18.04 7.68 21.98
CA GLU A 343 18.81 6.87 22.91
C GLU A 343 19.86 7.74 23.60
N GLY A 344 20.06 7.50 24.88
CA GLY A 344 21.05 8.23 25.67
C GLY A 344 20.98 7.92 27.16
N ARG A 345 21.91 8.46 27.92
CA ARG A 345 22.01 8.24 29.35
C ARG A 345 20.89 8.98 30.09
N ARG A 346 20.34 8.35 31.13
CA ARG A 346 19.22 8.90 31.92
C ARG A 346 19.63 9.56 33.24
N THR A 347 20.93 9.80 33.49
CA THR A 347 21.42 10.41 34.73
C THR A 347 21.33 11.94 34.64
N PRO A 348 20.51 12.63 35.48
CA PRO A 348 20.17 14.04 35.27
C PRO A 348 21.35 15.02 35.36
N ASN A 349 22.37 14.69 36.15
CA ASN A 349 23.52 15.57 36.41
C ASN A 349 24.77 15.25 35.57
N VAL A 350 24.68 14.34 34.61
CA VAL A 350 25.79 13.92 33.75
C VAL A 350 25.47 14.18 32.29
N VAL A 351 26.32 14.93 31.62
CA VAL A 351 26.30 15.05 30.17
C VAL A 351 26.99 13.83 29.57
N PRO A 352 26.31 13.02 28.74
CA PRO A 352 26.90 11.84 28.13
C PRO A 352 27.90 12.18 27.04
N SER A 353 28.83 11.26 26.76
CA SER A 353 29.76 11.34 25.64
C SER A 353 29.08 11.11 24.28
N GLU A 354 27.91 10.44 24.27
CA GLU A 354 27.16 10.14 23.06
C GLU A 354 25.65 10.14 23.32
N VAL A 355 24.90 10.55 22.34
CA VAL A 355 23.43 10.46 22.26
C VAL A 355 23.03 10.18 20.83
N SER A 356 21.96 9.41 20.63
CA SER A 356 21.52 9.01 19.30
C SER A 356 20.06 9.36 19.04
N ALA A 357 19.72 9.53 17.79
CA ALA A 357 18.36 9.57 17.28
C ALA A 357 18.17 8.49 16.22
N ILE A 358 17.00 7.88 16.20
CA ILE A 358 16.57 6.96 15.15
C ILE A 358 15.79 7.74 14.11
N LEU A 359 16.16 7.58 12.86
CA LEU A 359 15.54 8.24 11.71
C LEU A 359 14.85 7.19 10.84
N ASP A 360 13.56 7.39 10.56
CA ASP A 360 12.83 6.69 9.51
C ASP A 360 12.83 7.58 8.26
N CYS A 361 13.58 7.17 7.25
CA CYS A 361 13.67 7.85 5.97
C CYS A 361 12.93 7.03 4.92
N ARG A 362 12.02 7.67 4.17
CA ARG A 362 11.25 7.03 3.09
C ARG A 362 11.54 7.72 1.77
N MET A 363 11.80 6.92 0.72
CA MET A 363 12.25 7.38 -0.60
C MET A 363 11.23 7.07 -1.67
N LEU A 364 10.96 8.05 -2.54
CA LEU A 364 10.14 7.84 -3.73
C LEU A 364 10.87 6.95 -4.76
N PRO A 365 10.14 6.22 -5.64
CA PRO A 365 10.70 5.57 -6.80
C PRO A 365 11.63 6.50 -7.58
N GLY A 366 12.77 5.96 -8.05
CA GLY A 366 13.83 6.71 -8.71
C GLY A 366 14.89 7.32 -7.78
N VAL A 367 14.69 7.33 -6.47
CA VAL A 367 15.70 7.80 -5.48
C VAL A 367 16.49 6.62 -4.94
N ARG A 368 17.82 6.64 -5.10
CA ARG A 368 18.66 5.60 -4.54
C ARG A 368 18.94 5.87 -3.05
N PRO A 369 18.94 4.83 -2.19
CA PRO A 369 19.24 4.98 -0.77
C PRO A 369 20.56 5.69 -0.48
N VAL A 370 21.60 5.38 -1.27
CA VAL A 370 22.91 6.00 -1.11
C VAL A 370 22.89 7.51 -1.37
N ASP A 371 22.09 7.97 -2.34
CA ASP A 371 22.00 9.40 -2.67
C ASP A 371 21.29 10.17 -1.53
N LEU A 372 20.23 9.59 -0.96
CA LEU A 372 19.58 10.17 0.21
C LEU A 372 20.52 10.18 1.42
N PHE A 373 21.23 9.07 1.69
CA PHE A 373 22.20 8.97 2.79
C PHE A 373 23.27 10.06 2.71
N VAL A 374 23.91 10.21 1.55
CA VAL A 374 24.95 11.24 1.32
C VAL A 374 24.36 12.63 1.55
N ARG A 375 23.20 12.93 1.00
CA ARG A 375 22.52 14.22 1.18
C ARG A 375 22.22 14.52 2.65
N LEU A 376 21.74 13.53 3.42
CA LEU A 376 21.44 13.73 4.85
C LEU A 376 22.70 13.98 5.66
N ARG A 377 23.79 13.24 5.38
CA ARG A 377 25.10 13.46 6.00
C ARG A 377 25.62 14.87 5.71
N ASP A 378 25.54 15.31 4.45
CA ASP A 378 26.03 16.63 4.03
C ASP A 378 25.19 17.79 4.63
N ILE A 379 23.87 17.58 4.86
CA ILE A 379 23.01 18.54 5.57
C ILE A 379 23.41 18.64 7.06
N VAL A 380 23.72 17.52 7.68
CA VAL A 380 24.15 17.49 9.09
C VAL A 380 25.49 18.21 9.26
N ASP A 381 26.43 18.01 8.35
CA ASP A 381 27.71 18.72 8.27
C ASP A 381 28.40 18.90 9.65
N ASP A 382 28.56 17.78 10.37
CA ASP A 382 29.26 17.74 11.65
C ASP A 382 30.06 16.41 11.72
N PRO A 383 31.43 16.50 11.75
CA PRO A 383 32.29 15.31 11.73
C PRO A 383 32.17 14.43 12.97
N ASP A 384 31.64 14.99 14.08
CA ASP A 384 31.38 14.25 15.31
C ASP A 384 29.95 13.67 15.37
N VAL A 385 29.25 13.65 14.22
CA VAL A 385 27.96 12.97 14.05
C VAL A 385 28.15 11.81 13.07
N THR A 386 27.93 10.60 13.54
CA THR A 386 28.05 9.37 12.77
C THR A 386 26.69 8.79 12.42
N PHE A 387 26.64 7.99 11.36
CA PHE A 387 25.43 7.28 10.93
C PHE A 387 25.69 5.80 10.82
N GLU A 388 24.74 5.00 11.30
CA GLU A 388 24.66 3.55 11.16
C GLU A 388 23.37 3.22 10.42
N VAL A 389 23.42 2.32 9.41
CA VAL A 389 22.24 1.84 8.69
C VAL A 389 21.64 0.69 9.48
N LEU A 390 20.42 0.85 9.97
CA LEU A 390 19.68 -0.17 10.71
C LEU A 390 18.83 -1.05 9.79
N GLY A 391 18.37 -0.50 8.66
CA GLY A 391 17.55 -1.20 7.70
C GLY A 391 17.48 -0.47 6.37
N LEU A 392 17.33 -1.23 5.30
CA LEU A 392 17.33 -0.73 3.94
C LEU A 392 16.40 -1.54 3.05
N SER A 393 15.56 -0.86 2.27
CA SER A 393 14.92 -1.42 1.09
C SER A 393 14.87 -0.39 -0.03
N ASN A 394 15.03 -0.84 -1.27
CA ASN A 394 14.89 0.04 -2.42
C ASN A 394 13.41 0.41 -2.63
N PRO A 395 13.12 1.62 -3.12
CA PRO A 395 11.79 1.88 -3.68
C PRO A 395 11.61 1.03 -4.94
N THR A 396 10.41 0.49 -5.10
CA THR A 396 10.11 -0.42 -6.21
C THR A 396 8.84 -0.01 -6.92
N GLU A 397 8.75 -0.29 -8.23
CA GLU A 397 7.55 -0.02 -9.03
C GLU A 397 7.35 -1.05 -10.16
N SER A 398 6.11 -1.18 -10.61
CA SER A 398 5.69 -1.99 -11.75
C SER A 398 5.04 -1.11 -12.82
N PRO A 399 5.24 -1.36 -14.11
CA PRO A 399 4.47 -0.71 -15.15
C PRO A 399 2.99 -1.08 -15.03
N TRP A 400 2.11 -0.08 -15.20
CA TRP A 400 0.65 -0.28 -15.07
C TRP A 400 -0.11 -0.31 -16.39
N GLN A 401 0.58 -0.16 -17.51
CA GLN A 401 0.05 -0.50 -18.84
C GLN A 401 0.11 -2.01 -19.01
N ASP A 402 -0.88 -2.72 -18.45
CA ASP A 402 -0.87 -4.16 -18.29
C ASP A 402 -2.28 -4.73 -18.23
N PRO A 403 -2.58 -5.87 -18.91
CA PRO A 403 -3.91 -6.46 -18.91
C PRO A 403 -4.45 -6.83 -17.53
N PHE A 404 -3.59 -7.21 -16.57
CA PHE A 404 -4.04 -7.52 -15.21
C PHE A 404 -4.39 -6.24 -14.43
N PHE A 405 -3.59 -5.19 -14.58
CA PHE A 405 -3.93 -3.89 -14.02
C PHE A 405 -5.24 -3.34 -14.58
N ASP A 406 -5.44 -3.43 -15.89
CA ASP A 406 -6.70 -3.05 -16.55
C ASP A 406 -7.89 -3.84 -16.01
N ALA A 407 -7.71 -5.15 -15.74
CA ALA A 407 -8.75 -5.96 -15.13
C ALA A 407 -9.07 -5.49 -13.71
N LEU A 408 -8.06 -5.18 -12.87
CA LEU A 408 -8.27 -4.64 -11.53
C LEU A 408 -9.03 -3.30 -11.58
N VAL A 409 -8.65 -2.38 -12.47
CA VAL A 409 -9.35 -1.09 -12.65
C VAL A 409 -10.81 -1.33 -13.05
N ARG A 410 -11.04 -2.11 -14.10
CA ARG A 410 -12.39 -2.38 -14.65
C ARG A 410 -13.32 -3.00 -13.60
N GLU A 411 -12.85 -4.04 -12.89
CA GLU A 411 -13.69 -4.74 -11.93
C GLU A 411 -13.89 -3.93 -10.63
N SER A 412 -12.95 -3.05 -10.27
CA SER A 412 -13.12 -2.11 -9.16
C SER A 412 -14.18 -1.06 -9.45
N VAL A 413 -14.27 -0.60 -10.69
CA VAL A 413 -15.29 0.39 -11.11
C VAL A 413 -16.63 -0.29 -11.36
N ASP A 414 -16.65 -1.42 -12.04
CA ASP A 414 -17.83 -2.24 -12.41
C ASP A 414 -19.02 -1.41 -12.93
N GLY A 415 -18.74 -0.35 -13.70
CA GLY A 415 -19.75 0.55 -14.26
C GLY A 415 -20.51 1.40 -13.24
N ARG A 416 -20.08 1.46 -11.98
CA ARG A 416 -20.74 2.25 -10.93
C ARG A 416 -20.43 3.74 -11.08
N PRO A 417 -21.46 4.61 -11.19
CA PRO A 417 -21.26 6.05 -11.24
C PRO A 417 -20.55 6.57 -9.98
N GLY A 418 -19.64 7.52 -10.14
CA GLY A 418 -18.87 8.12 -9.05
C GLY A 418 -17.83 7.16 -8.43
N VAL A 419 -17.53 6.05 -9.10
CA VAL A 419 -16.45 5.13 -8.70
C VAL A 419 -15.35 5.17 -9.74
N VAL A 420 -14.15 5.50 -9.31
CA VAL A 420 -12.95 5.55 -10.16
C VAL A 420 -11.87 4.62 -9.61
N ALA A 421 -11.00 4.16 -10.47
CA ALA A 421 -9.82 3.39 -10.08
C ALA A 421 -8.64 3.75 -10.95
N GLY A 422 -7.45 3.78 -10.38
CA GLY A 422 -6.24 4.11 -11.12
C GLY A 422 -4.97 3.84 -10.31
N PRO A 423 -3.79 4.03 -10.94
CA PRO A 423 -2.51 3.71 -10.33
C PRO A 423 -2.14 4.72 -9.23
N ALA A 424 -1.52 4.23 -8.18
CA ALA A 424 -1.02 5.04 -7.07
C ALA A 424 0.30 4.49 -6.52
N LEU A 425 0.93 5.25 -5.62
CA LEU A 425 2.07 4.78 -4.84
C LEU A 425 1.62 4.49 -3.40
N SER A 426 2.10 3.38 -2.84
CA SER A 426 2.02 3.14 -1.41
C SER A 426 3.05 3.98 -0.66
N PRO A 427 2.68 4.71 0.40
CA PRO A 427 3.64 5.41 1.26
C PRO A 427 4.43 4.44 2.15
N GLY A 428 3.88 3.25 2.41
CA GLY A 428 4.52 2.13 3.10
C GLY A 428 5.26 1.19 2.16
N THR A 429 5.91 0.21 2.74
CA THR A 429 6.50 -0.94 2.05
C THR A 429 5.66 -2.17 2.29
N THR A 430 5.60 -3.08 1.34
CA THR A 430 4.89 -4.35 1.43
C THR A 430 5.80 -5.49 0.94
N ASP A 431 5.34 -6.71 1.06
CA ASP A 431 6.03 -7.88 0.49
C ASP A 431 6.17 -7.85 -1.04
N SER A 432 5.44 -6.95 -1.71
CA SER A 432 5.60 -6.71 -3.16
C SER A 432 7.02 -6.30 -3.56
N ARG A 433 7.79 -5.68 -2.65
CA ARG A 433 9.18 -5.27 -2.91
C ARG A 433 10.06 -6.43 -3.35
N PHE A 434 9.98 -7.57 -2.64
CA PHE A 434 10.79 -8.76 -2.95
C PHE A 434 10.51 -9.31 -4.35
N LEU A 435 9.26 -9.21 -4.78
CA LEU A 435 8.81 -9.68 -6.08
C LEU A 435 9.16 -8.71 -7.20
N ARG A 436 8.97 -7.41 -6.98
CA ARG A 436 9.36 -6.37 -7.95
C ARG A 436 10.86 -6.37 -8.21
N GLU A 437 11.70 -6.63 -7.19
CA GLU A 437 13.15 -6.82 -7.36
C GLU A 437 13.49 -8.01 -8.25
N LYS A 438 12.62 -9.01 -8.35
CA LYS A 438 12.75 -10.16 -9.28
C LYS A 438 12.11 -9.86 -10.67
N GLY A 439 11.65 -8.63 -10.91
CA GLY A 439 11.03 -8.23 -12.17
C GLY A 439 9.56 -8.67 -12.33
N VAL A 440 8.92 -9.09 -11.24
CA VAL A 440 7.49 -9.45 -11.23
C VAL A 440 6.64 -8.19 -11.20
N ARG A 441 5.55 -8.18 -11.96
CA ARG A 441 4.55 -7.10 -11.90
C ARG A 441 3.64 -7.32 -10.70
N ALA A 442 3.85 -6.53 -9.65
CA ALA A 442 3.05 -6.61 -8.43
C ALA A 442 2.16 -5.37 -8.30
N TYR A 443 0.86 -5.62 -8.13
CA TYR A 443 -0.17 -4.59 -7.93
C TYR A 443 -0.79 -4.77 -6.56
N GLY A 444 -0.96 -3.65 -5.85
CA GLY A 444 -1.51 -3.66 -4.49
C GLY A 444 -2.94 -3.13 -4.48
N LEU A 445 -3.90 -3.97 -4.06
CA LEU A 445 -5.29 -3.58 -3.92
C LEU A 445 -6.01 -4.44 -2.88
N VAL A 446 -6.45 -3.83 -1.80
CA VAL A 446 -7.50 -4.35 -0.94
C VAL A 446 -8.82 -3.72 -1.43
N PRO A 447 -9.69 -4.47 -2.12
CA PRO A 447 -10.82 -3.89 -2.87
C PRO A 447 -12.01 -3.51 -1.97
N PHE A 448 -11.72 -2.84 -0.85
CA PHE A 448 -12.70 -2.30 0.08
C PHE A 448 -12.86 -0.80 -0.13
N ALA A 449 -14.10 -0.31 -0.09
CA ALA A 449 -14.44 1.11 -0.14
C ALA A 449 -14.70 1.59 1.29
N VAL A 450 -13.73 2.29 1.88
CA VAL A 450 -13.76 2.74 3.26
C VAL A 450 -13.91 4.25 3.39
N THR A 451 -14.45 4.71 4.50
CA THR A 451 -14.42 6.10 4.92
C THR A 451 -13.07 6.42 5.57
N ARG A 452 -12.75 7.71 5.76
CA ARG A 452 -11.56 8.11 6.54
C ARG A 452 -11.58 7.59 7.98
N GLU A 453 -12.76 7.49 8.58
CA GLU A 453 -12.91 6.94 9.92
C GLU A 453 -12.55 5.45 9.98
N GLU A 454 -13.06 4.66 9.02
CA GLU A 454 -12.73 3.24 8.91
C GLU A 454 -11.23 3.02 8.63
N LEU A 455 -10.64 3.88 7.78
CA LEU A 455 -9.20 3.84 7.48
C LEU A 455 -8.33 4.08 8.72
N ASN A 456 -8.77 4.87 9.70
CA ASN A 456 -8.06 5.06 10.96
C ASN A 456 -7.98 3.78 11.82
N GLY A 457 -8.77 2.76 11.51
CA GLY A 457 -8.67 1.42 12.12
C GLY A 457 -7.46 0.62 11.64
N PHE A 458 -6.93 0.95 10.45
CA PHE A 458 -5.71 0.35 9.90
C PHE A 458 -4.53 0.61 10.86
N HIS A 459 -3.90 -0.43 11.40
CA HIS A 459 -2.94 -0.38 12.52
C HIS A 459 -3.49 0.31 13.80
N GLY A 460 -4.71 0.85 13.75
CA GLY A 460 -5.37 1.55 14.86
C GLY A 460 -6.26 0.63 15.70
N ASN A 461 -7.18 1.26 16.43
CA ASN A 461 -8.20 0.55 17.21
C ASN A 461 -9.51 0.50 16.43
N ASP A 462 -10.40 -0.43 16.85
CA ASP A 462 -11.73 -0.57 16.26
C ASP A 462 -11.70 -0.87 14.75
N GLU A 463 -10.70 -1.66 14.32
CA GLU A 463 -10.56 -2.11 12.95
C GLU A 463 -11.77 -2.97 12.54
N ARG A 464 -12.31 -2.68 11.35
CA ARG A 464 -13.55 -3.26 10.91
C ARG A 464 -13.73 -3.20 9.39
N VAL A 465 -14.55 -4.08 8.85
CA VAL A 465 -14.94 -4.07 7.44
C VAL A 465 -16.42 -4.40 7.30
N SER A 466 -17.13 -3.78 6.36
CA SER A 466 -18.52 -4.12 6.10
C SER A 466 -18.67 -5.43 5.32
N VAL A 467 -19.75 -6.17 5.55
CA VAL A 467 -20.15 -7.34 4.76
C VAL A 467 -20.25 -6.99 3.28
N GLU A 468 -20.72 -5.80 2.96
CA GLU A 468 -20.82 -5.30 1.58
C GLU A 468 -19.42 -5.22 0.93
N ASN A 469 -18.41 -4.68 1.63
CA ASN A 469 -17.03 -4.64 1.16
C ASN A 469 -16.48 -6.04 0.90
N VAL A 470 -16.70 -7.00 1.80
CA VAL A 470 -16.24 -8.38 1.63
C VAL A 470 -16.90 -9.03 0.39
N ARG A 471 -18.22 -8.89 0.22
CA ARG A 471 -18.95 -9.43 -0.93
C ARG A 471 -18.51 -8.79 -2.26
N ASN A 472 -18.34 -7.46 -2.28
CA ASN A 472 -17.91 -6.73 -3.47
C ASN A 472 -16.44 -7.00 -3.77
N GLY A 473 -15.59 -7.06 -2.75
CA GLY A 473 -14.18 -7.38 -2.88
C GLY A 473 -13.94 -8.75 -3.49
N LEU A 474 -14.69 -9.76 -3.08
CA LEU A 474 -14.63 -11.10 -3.69
C LEU A 474 -14.93 -11.05 -5.20
N LYS A 475 -15.95 -10.29 -5.61
CA LYS A 475 -16.26 -10.11 -7.04
C LYS A 475 -15.10 -9.48 -7.79
N VAL A 476 -14.50 -8.43 -7.23
CA VAL A 476 -13.36 -7.73 -7.86
C VAL A 476 -12.20 -8.68 -8.06
N VAL A 477 -11.76 -9.37 -7.01
CA VAL A 477 -10.59 -10.29 -7.07
C VAL A 477 -10.86 -11.44 -8.03
N PHE A 478 -11.96 -12.16 -7.86
CA PHE A 478 -12.31 -13.29 -8.71
C PHE A 478 -12.40 -12.90 -10.20
N ARG A 479 -13.13 -11.84 -10.51
CA ARG A 479 -13.33 -11.37 -11.89
C ARG A 479 -12.02 -10.89 -12.54
N ALA A 480 -11.15 -10.20 -11.77
CA ALA A 480 -9.85 -9.78 -12.27
C ALA A 480 -8.94 -10.98 -12.56
N VAL A 481 -8.94 -11.99 -11.68
CA VAL A 481 -8.19 -13.25 -11.88
C VAL A 481 -8.70 -13.99 -13.10
N VAL A 482 -10.01 -14.18 -13.23
CA VAL A 482 -10.63 -14.87 -14.38
C VAL A 482 -10.30 -14.15 -15.69
N ALA A 483 -10.27 -12.80 -15.70
CA ALA A 483 -9.96 -12.02 -16.89
C ALA A 483 -8.59 -12.34 -17.49
N VAL A 484 -7.61 -12.73 -16.68
CA VAL A 484 -6.23 -12.97 -17.12
C VAL A 484 -5.76 -14.41 -16.98
N ALA A 485 -6.49 -15.26 -16.26
CA ALA A 485 -6.09 -16.64 -16.02
C ALA A 485 -6.99 -17.68 -16.69
N ALA A 486 -8.25 -17.36 -17.02
CA ALA A 486 -9.16 -18.32 -17.69
C ALA A 486 -8.83 -18.43 -19.19
N LYS A 487 -9.09 -19.65 -19.73
CA LYS A 487 -9.07 -19.95 -21.16
C LYS A 487 -10.34 -19.50 -21.87
#